data_d264bfa0497c0ecf0412a0972fcad32d
#
_entry.id   d264bfa0497c0ecf0412a0972fcad32d
#
_cell.length_a   1.000
_cell.length_b   1.000
_cell.length_c   1.000
_cell.angle_alpha   90.00
_cell.angle_beta   90.00
_cell.angle_gamma   90.00
#
_symmetry.space_group_name_H-M   'P 1'
#
loop_
_entity.id
_entity.type
_entity.pdbx_description
1 polymer ?
#
loop_
_entity_poly.entity_id
_entity_poly.type
_entity_poly.pdbx_seq_one_letter_code
_entity_poly.pdbx_strand_id
1 'polypeptide(L)'
;MLSGIGDNDHLKEIGIKTILHSPEVGRNLQDHLLVGLSFDTRDATSTDILASTRLSSWTSYLSGEGPLTSPSLDGVAQLSTKVNEDTRGRPDIQLHLLGLSMATDYGLQLRHNVGRRIRVNKLNIILLSGIDDAMTAWSLKHSVNYSSSIMPTLNRPKSRGFVKLRSSDPREYPIIQPNYLTVQHDVDTLVAGLTKSLEILNTKVMADAGARLWPEPLPHCQHLEFLSQAYLECFVRHGASTVYHHVGTCAIGTVLDNKYDENHDIATAMSPSRADPV
;
A
#
# COMPACT_ATOMS: atom_id res chain seq x y z
N MET A 1 -20.59 1.97 14.29
CA MET A 1 -20.70 3.12 15.23
C MET A 1 -21.99 3.91 15.05
N LEU A 2 -22.41 4.34 13.87
CA LEU A 2 -23.69 5.07 13.66
C LEU A 2 -24.93 4.29 14.15
N SER A 3 -24.85 2.96 14.19
CA SER A 3 -25.89 2.08 14.74
C SER A 3 -25.94 2.06 16.29
N GLY A 4 -25.08 2.81 16.97
CA GLY A 4 -24.97 2.78 18.43
C GLY A 4 -24.09 1.66 18.99
N ILE A 5 -23.31 0.97 18.15
CA ILE A 5 -22.35 -0.04 18.56
C ILE A 5 -20.93 0.57 18.53
N GLY A 6 -20.25 0.65 19.67
CA GLY A 6 -18.94 1.25 19.77
C GLY A 6 -18.56 1.69 21.17
N ASP A 7 -17.50 2.48 21.25
CA ASP A 7 -17.04 3.09 22.50
C ASP A 7 -18.12 4.04 23.05
N ASN A 8 -18.59 3.79 24.27
CA ASN A 8 -19.68 4.54 24.92
C ASN A 8 -19.36 6.04 25.05
N ASP A 9 -18.13 6.37 25.45
CA ASP A 9 -17.75 7.76 25.70
C ASP A 9 -17.67 8.53 24.38
N HIS A 10 -17.09 7.91 23.33
CA HIS A 10 -17.06 8.49 22.00
C HIS A 10 -18.47 8.67 21.41
N LEU A 11 -19.35 7.66 21.51
CA LEU A 11 -20.72 7.76 20.98
C LEU A 11 -21.52 8.84 21.71
N LYS A 12 -21.36 8.94 23.01
CA LYS A 12 -22.00 9.98 23.84
C LYS A 12 -21.52 11.39 23.49
N GLU A 13 -20.20 11.56 23.27
CA GLU A 13 -19.59 12.83 22.84
C GLU A 13 -20.21 13.38 21.56
N ILE A 14 -20.52 12.52 20.60
CA ILE A 14 -21.11 12.90 19.31
C ILE A 14 -22.64 12.78 19.27
N GLY A 15 -23.30 12.57 20.42
CA GLY A 15 -24.77 12.55 20.55
C GLY A 15 -25.45 11.29 20.02
N ILE A 16 -24.74 10.17 19.89
CA ILE A 16 -25.30 8.88 19.50
C ILE A 16 -25.63 8.05 20.74
N LYS A 17 -26.89 7.57 20.84
CA LYS A 17 -27.28 6.65 21.92
C LYS A 17 -26.55 5.31 21.75
N THR A 18 -25.80 4.91 22.78
CA THR A 18 -25.16 3.59 22.79
C THR A 18 -26.20 2.50 22.95
N ILE A 19 -26.19 1.54 22.04
CA ILE A 19 -26.97 0.29 22.11
C ILE A 19 -26.10 -0.80 22.70
N LEU A 20 -24.84 -0.87 22.27
CA LEU A 20 -23.85 -1.84 22.72
C LEU A 20 -22.49 -1.17 22.91
N HIS A 21 -21.97 -1.24 24.13
CA HIS A 21 -20.60 -0.79 24.41
C HIS A 21 -19.59 -1.81 23.87
N SER A 22 -18.89 -1.44 22.82
CA SER A 22 -17.81 -2.25 22.21
C SER A 22 -16.65 -1.32 21.85
N PRO A 23 -15.72 -1.08 22.79
CA PRO A 23 -14.68 -0.05 22.64
C PRO A 23 -13.67 -0.35 21.53
N GLU A 24 -13.57 -1.61 21.08
CA GLU A 24 -12.67 -2.02 20.03
C GLU A 24 -13.21 -1.77 18.60
N VAL A 25 -14.49 -1.40 18.47
CA VAL A 25 -15.06 -1.02 17.16
C VAL A 25 -14.34 0.20 16.60
N GLY A 26 -13.74 0.05 15.43
CA GLY A 26 -12.96 1.08 14.77
C GLY A 26 -11.49 1.11 15.19
N ARG A 27 -11.07 0.37 16.20
CA ARG A 27 -9.66 0.23 16.60
C ARG A 27 -8.95 -0.87 15.78
N ASN A 28 -7.64 -1.01 16.01
CA ASN A 28 -6.83 -2.06 15.40
C ASN A 28 -6.78 -2.00 13.86
N LEU A 29 -6.94 -0.83 13.27
CA LEU A 29 -6.77 -0.65 11.82
C LEU A 29 -5.36 -1.09 11.42
N GLN A 30 -5.28 -2.02 10.48
CA GLN A 30 -4.06 -2.55 9.90
C GLN A 30 -4.12 -2.39 8.39
N ASP A 31 -2.95 -2.29 7.77
CA ASP A 31 -2.85 -2.23 6.32
C ASP A 31 -1.48 -2.73 5.87
N HIS A 32 -1.41 -3.30 4.69
CA HIS A 32 -0.14 -3.59 4.06
C HIS A 32 0.42 -2.31 3.43
N LEU A 33 1.71 -2.06 3.65
CA LEU A 33 2.45 -0.99 3.00
C LEU A 33 3.45 -1.58 2.03
N LEU A 34 3.62 -0.92 0.89
CA LEU A 34 4.71 -1.19 -0.03
C LEU A 34 5.62 0.02 -0.16
N VAL A 35 6.84 -0.24 -0.60
CA VAL A 35 7.78 0.78 -1.06
C VAL A 35 8.48 0.26 -2.31
N GLY A 36 8.63 1.08 -3.35
CA GLY A 36 9.09 0.60 -4.66
C GLY A 36 10.49 1.08 -5.03
N LEU A 37 11.37 0.16 -5.43
CA LEU A 37 12.58 0.46 -6.18
C LEU A 37 12.25 0.39 -7.67
N SER A 38 12.35 1.53 -8.36
CA SER A 38 12.17 1.60 -9.80
C SER A 38 13.51 1.54 -10.53
N PHE A 39 13.51 0.90 -11.67
CA PHE A 39 14.68 0.72 -12.52
C PHE A 39 14.30 0.73 -13.99
N ASP A 40 15.20 1.20 -14.84
CA ASP A 40 15.05 1.15 -16.29
C ASP A 40 15.42 -0.23 -16.81
N THR A 41 14.80 -0.65 -17.92
CA THR A 41 15.13 -1.88 -18.65
C THR A 41 15.46 -1.58 -20.10
N ARG A 42 16.14 -2.51 -20.79
CA ARG A 42 16.52 -2.33 -22.20
C ARG A 42 15.33 -2.40 -23.14
N ASP A 43 14.44 -3.32 -22.86
CA ASP A 43 13.32 -3.64 -23.74
C ASP A 43 11.98 -3.23 -23.11
N ALA A 44 10.95 -3.09 -23.94
CA ALA A 44 9.58 -2.76 -23.56
C ALA A 44 8.91 -3.90 -22.77
N THR A 45 9.48 -4.27 -21.63
CA THR A 45 8.84 -5.19 -20.68
C THR A 45 7.80 -4.47 -19.83
N SER A 46 7.84 -3.12 -19.83
CA SER A 46 6.93 -2.31 -19.04
C SER A 46 5.65 -2.01 -19.78
N THR A 47 4.55 -2.10 -19.06
CA THR A 47 3.23 -1.65 -19.54
C THR A 47 3.20 -0.13 -19.49
N ASP A 48 3.34 0.52 -20.64
CA ASP A 48 3.00 1.94 -20.78
C ASP A 48 1.48 2.09 -20.67
N ILE A 49 0.99 2.90 -19.74
CA ILE A 49 -0.46 3.13 -19.59
C ILE A 49 -1.06 3.73 -20.89
N LEU A 50 -0.26 4.45 -21.66
CA LEU A 50 -0.65 4.94 -22.99
C LEU A 50 -0.67 3.80 -24.04
N ALA A 51 -0.11 2.63 -23.75
CA ALA A 51 -0.24 1.48 -24.63
C ALA A 51 -1.71 1.12 -24.87
N SER A 52 -2.56 1.32 -23.85
CA SER A 52 -4.01 1.10 -23.98
C SER A 52 -4.69 2.02 -25.00
N THR A 53 -4.07 3.15 -25.35
CA THR A 53 -4.60 4.10 -26.33
C THR A 53 -4.10 3.85 -27.74
N ARG A 54 -3.14 2.94 -27.95
CA ARG A 54 -2.54 2.65 -29.25
C ARG A 54 -3.26 1.52 -29.96
N LEU A 55 -3.64 1.73 -31.22
CA LEU A 55 -4.28 0.69 -32.05
C LEU A 55 -3.42 -0.58 -32.18
N SER A 56 -2.09 -0.42 -32.27
CA SER A 56 -1.14 -1.54 -32.32
C SER A 56 -1.21 -2.43 -31.09
N SER A 57 -1.42 -1.88 -29.91
CA SER A 57 -1.56 -2.65 -28.67
C SER A 57 -2.84 -3.48 -28.65
N TRP A 58 -3.92 -2.96 -29.21
CA TRP A 58 -5.17 -3.70 -29.36
C TRP A 58 -5.06 -4.82 -30.41
N THR A 59 -4.37 -4.58 -31.54
CA THR A 59 -4.13 -5.63 -32.50
C THR A 59 -3.29 -6.78 -31.95
N SER A 60 -2.23 -6.45 -31.19
CA SER A 60 -1.44 -7.46 -30.48
C SER A 60 -2.27 -8.21 -29.43
N TYR A 61 -3.09 -7.50 -28.65
CA TYR A 61 -3.99 -8.13 -27.68
C TYR A 61 -4.93 -9.15 -28.31
N LEU A 62 -5.52 -8.84 -29.48
CA LEU A 62 -6.39 -9.77 -30.20
C LEU A 62 -5.65 -11.02 -30.69
N SER A 63 -4.33 -10.93 -30.85
CA SER A 63 -3.45 -12.07 -31.17
C SER A 63 -2.92 -12.80 -29.92
N GLY A 64 -3.35 -12.39 -28.73
CA GLY A 64 -2.87 -12.96 -27.44
C GLY A 64 -1.49 -12.48 -27.02
N GLU A 65 -1.01 -11.37 -27.57
CA GLU A 65 0.31 -10.83 -27.34
C GLU A 65 0.28 -9.37 -26.82
N GLY A 66 1.44 -8.87 -26.43
CA GLY A 66 1.65 -7.47 -26.10
C GLY A 66 1.25 -7.06 -24.66
N PRO A 67 1.44 -5.77 -24.33
CA PRO A 67 1.35 -5.29 -22.93
C PRO A 67 -0.04 -5.39 -22.31
N LEU A 68 -1.10 -5.44 -23.12
CA LEU A 68 -2.47 -5.56 -22.61
C LEU A 68 -2.84 -6.99 -22.18
N THR A 69 -1.98 -7.99 -22.41
CA THR A 69 -2.16 -9.37 -21.93
C THR A 69 -1.62 -9.62 -20.54
N SER A 70 -0.82 -8.70 -20.00
CA SER A 70 -0.24 -8.79 -18.65
C SER A 70 -1.07 -7.95 -17.64
N PRO A 71 -1.29 -8.44 -16.41
CA PRO A 71 -1.84 -7.64 -15.31
C PRO A 71 -0.81 -6.65 -14.75
N SER A 72 0.38 -6.55 -15.36
CA SER A 72 1.54 -5.76 -14.91
C SER A 72 2.16 -6.20 -13.57
N LEU A 73 1.61 -7.20 -12.91
CA LEU A 73 2.21 -7.90 -11.79
C LEU A 73 2.80 -9.23 -12.30
N ASP A 74 4.07 -9.21 -12.67
CA ASP A 74 4.70 -10.28 -13.43
C ASP A 74 5.36 -11.34 -12.53
N GLY A 75 5.59 -11.01 -11.27
CA GLY A 75 6.19 -11.93 -10.31
C GLY A 75 5.90 -11.58 -8.86
N VAL A 76 5.76 -12.61 -8.05
CA VAL A 76 5.58 -12.49 -6.60
C VAL A 76 6.50 -13.46 -5.87
N ALA A 77 7.20 -12.99 -4.85
CA ALA A 77 8.00 -13.82 -3.96
C ALA A 77 7.67 -13.54 -2.49
N GLN A 78 7.56 -14.60 -1.70
CA GLN A 78 7.35 -14.52 -0.26
C GLN A 78 8.66 -14.76 0.47
N LEU A 79 9.06 -13.83 1.34
CA LEU A 79 10.33 -13.86 2.05
C LEU A 79 10.12 -13.66 3.55
N SER A 80 10.97 -14.33 4.33
CA SER A 80 11.17 -14.03 5.75
C SER A 80 12.45 -13.25 5.92
N THR A 81 12.37 -12.06 6.49
CA THR A 81 13.55 -11.25 6.81
C THR A 81 14.15 -11.69 8.14
N LYS A 82 15.39 -11.27 8.41
CA LYS A 82 16.01 -11.50 9.73
C LYS A 82 15.41 -10.62 10.84
N VAL A 83 14.60 -9.65 10.50
CA VAL A 83 13.87 -8.78 11.43
C VAL A 83 12.72 -9.54 12.08
N ASN A 84 12.18 -10.53 11.36
CA ASN A 84 11.08 -11.33 11.85
C ASN A 84 11.56 -12.47 12.76
N GLU A 85 11.21 -12.42 14.03
CA GLU A 85 11.48 -13.45 15.03
C GLU A 85 10.46 -14.61 15.02
N ASP A 86 9.57 -14.65 14.03
CA ASP A 86 8.55 -15.71 13.95
C ASP A 86 9.15 -17.05 13.58
N THR A 87 9.30 -17.92 14.60
CA THR A 87 9.85 -19.27 14.46
C THR A 87 9.00 -20.21 13.61
N ARG A 88 7.76 -19.82 13.24
CA ARG A 88 6.87 -20.59 12.36
C ARG A 88 7.21 -20.41 10.89
N GLY A 89 8.23 -19.64 10.55
CA GLY A 89 8.70 -19.45 9.18
C GLY A 89 7.73 -18.72 8.26
N ARG A 90 6.75 -17.98 8.83
CA ARG A 90 5.80 -17.21 8.02
C ARG A 90 6.48 -15.99 7.40
N PRO A 91 6.32 -15.75 6.08
CA PRO A 91 6.86 -14.58 5.42
C PRO A 91 6.37 -13.28 6.05
N ASP A 92 7.25 -12.31 6.15
CA ASP A 92 6.95 -10.95 6.63
C ASP A 92 7.03 -9.91 5.51
N ILE A 93 7.67 -10.26 4.39
CA ILE A 93 7.73 -9.48 3.16
C ILE A 93 7.21 -10.28 1.98
N GLN A 94 6.44 -9.60 1.12
CA GLN A 94 6.14 -10.04 -0.22
C GLN A 94 6.81 -9.10 -1.22
N LEU A 95 7.63 -9.62 -2.13
CA LEU A 95 8.17 -8.85 -3.24
C LEU A 95 7.21 -8.94 -4.42
N HIS A 96 6.83 -7.80 -4.97
CA HIS A 96 6.10 -7.69 -6.23
C HIS A 96 7.05 -7.21 -7.32
N LEU A 97 7.19 -7.98 -8.40
CA LEU A 97 7.85 -7.52 -9.61
C LEU A 97 6.77 -6.99 -10.55
N LEU A 98 6.84 -5.71 -10.84
CA LEU A 98 5.89 -5.04 -11.74
C LEU A 98 6.59 -4.59 -13.01
N GLY A 99 5.98 -4.90 -14.15
CA GLY A 99 6.34 -4.35 -15.46
C GLY A 99 5.93 -2.88 -15.62
N LEU A 100 5.90 -2.12 -14.52
CA LEU A 100 5.65 -0.69 -14.49
C LEU A 100 6.37 -0.04 -13.30
N SER A 101 6.66 1.24 -13.41
CA SER A 101 7.28 2.03 -12.36
C SER A 101 6.34 3.09 -11.81
N MET A 102 6.77 3.78 -10.78
CA MET A 102 6.05 4.94 -10.22
C MET A 102 5.88 6.09 -11.23
N ALA A 103 6.59 6.07 -12.36
CA ALA A 103 6.50 7.06 -13.43
C ALA A 103 5.61 6.60 -14.59
N THR A 104 5.32 5.32 -14.72
CA THR A 104 4.65 4.72 -15.89
C THR A 104 3.25 5.30 -16.14
N ASP A 105 2.56 5.71 -15.09
CA ASP A 105 1.26 6.37 -15.15
C ASP A 105 1.35 7.90 -14.98
N TYR A 106 2.51 8.47 -15.24
CA TYR A 106 2.82 9.89 -14.97
C TYR A 106 2.58 10.27 -13.50
N GLY A 107 2.74 9.32 -12.59
CA GLY A 107 2.49 9.49 -11.18
C GLY A 107 0.99 9.63 -10.84
N LEU A 108 0.06 9.23 -11.70
CA LEU A 108 -1.39 9.35 -11.48
C LEU A 108 -1.84 8.54 -10.28
N GLN A 109 -1.39 7.30 -10.15
CA GLN A 109 -1.76 6.42 -9.03
C GLN A 109 -1.14 6.90 -7.72
N LEU A 110 0.11 7.32 -7.78
CA LEU A 110 0.79 7.98 -6.68
C LEU A 110 0.04 9.23 -6.21
N ARG A 111 -0.53 9.99 -7.13
CA ARG A 111 -1.31 11.21 -6.91
C ARG A 111 -2.72 10.93 -6.43
N HIS A 112 -3.34 9.86 -6.85
CA HIS A 112 -4.68 9.47 -6.42
C HIS A 112 -4.73 9.14 -4.92
N ASN A 113 -3.66 8.57 -4.38
CA ASN A 113 -3.60 8.08 -3.01
C ASN A 113 -3.55 9.17 -1.94
N VAL A 114 -3.31 10.42 -2.28
CA VAL A 114 -3.00 11.46 -1.28
C VAL A 114 -3.72 12.81 -1.44
N GLY A 115 -4.71 12.95 -2.29
CA GLY A 115 -5.76 13.98 -2.15
C GLY A 115 -5.41 15.47 -2.39
N ARG A 116 -4.40 15.86 -3.19
CA ARG A 116 -4.15 17.25 -3.59
C ARG A 116 -4.39 17.54 -5.08
N ARG A 117 -4.88 18.76 -5.40
CA ARG A 117 -5.00 19.27 -6.77
C ARG A 117 -3.69 19.86 -7.24
N ILE A 118 -3.13 19.37 -8.34
CA ILE A 118 -1.96 19.97 -9.00
C ILE A 118 -2.37 20.45 -10.41
N ARG A 119 -1.96 21.67 -10.76
CA ARG A 119 -2.03 22.18 -12.13
C ARG A 119 -0.76 21.79 -12.88
N VAL A 120 -0.89 20.93 -13.86
CA VAL A 120 0.16 20.69 -14.85
C VAL A 120 -0.15 21.54 -16.08
N ASN A 121 0.84 22.27 -16.61
CA ASN A 121 0.69 23.23 -17.72
C ASN A 121 -0.09 22.62 -18.90
N LYS A 122 -1.21 23.29 -19.24
CA LYS A 122 -2.11 23.06 -20.38
C LYS A 122 -3.04 21.85 -20.38
N LEU A 123 -2.92 20.89 -19.47
CA LEU A 123 -3.99 19.91 -19.22
C LEU A 123 -4.54 20.16 -17.82
N ASN A 124 -5.83 20.51 -17.73
CA ASN A 124 -6.54 20.60 -16.44
C ASN A 124 -6.82 19.20 -15.89
N ILE A 125 -5.79 18.44 -15.59
CA ILE A 125 -5.92 17.16 -14.90
C ILE A 125 -6.02 17.48 -13.41
N ILE A 126 -7.20 17.34 -12.85
CA ILE A 126 -7.41 17.41 -11.40
C ILE A 126 -6.85 16.14 -10.81
N LEU A 127 -5.66 16.23 -10.22
CA LEU A 127 -4.98 15.11 -9.60
C LEU A 127 -5.07 15.28 -8.08
N LEU A 128 -5.70 14.32 -7.46
CA LEU A 128 -5.81 14.20 -6.00
C LEU A 128 -4.60 13.41 -5.51
N SER A 129 -3.56 14.09 -5.01
CA SER A 129 -2.42 13.40 -4.39
C SER A 129 -1.96 14.13 -3.13
N GLY A 130 -1.47 13.44 -2.13
CA GLY A 130 -0.76 13.96 -1.01
C GLY A 130 0.74 13.68 -1.09
N ILE A 131 1.20 13.25 -2.22
CA ILE A 131 2.61 13.31 -2.59
C ILE A 131 2.89 14.76 -2.93
N ASP A 132 3.95 15.30 -2.35
CA ASP A 132 4.33 16.68 -2.61
C ASP A 132 4.84 16.86 -4.06
N ASP A 133 4.96 18.13 -4.45
CA ASP A 133 5.37 18.48 -5.81
C ASP A 133 6.79 17.98 -6.15
N ALA A 134 7.67 17.85 -5.15
CA ALA A 134 9.03 17.36 -5.34
C ALA A 134 9.07 15.87 -5.70
N MET A 135 8.27 15.04 -5.03
CA MET A 135 8.11 13.63 -5.34
C MET A 135 7.51 13.42 -6.73
N THR A 136 6.50 14.22 -7.07
CA THR A 136 5.89 14.20 -8.39
C THR A 136 6.90 14.56 -9.48
N ALA A 137 7.65 15.66 -9.30
CA ALA A 137 8.65 16.08 -10.26
C ALA A 137 9.79 15.06 -10.42
N TRP A 138 10.17 14.40 -9.31
CA TRP A 138 11.16 13.33 -9.32
C TRP A 138 10.68 12.13 -10.15
N SER A 139 9.47 11.65 -9.93
CA SER A 139 8.92 10.51 -10.68
C SER A 139 8.77 10.82 -12.18
N LEU A 140 8.38 12.05 -12.54
CA LEU A 140 8.17 12.45 -13.94
C LEU A 140 9.48 12.50 -14.77
N LYS A 141 10.65 12.64 -14.15
CA LYS A 141 11.94 12.59 -14.87
C LYS A 141 12.15 11.26 -15.59
N HIS A 142 11.59 10.18 -15.06
CA HIS A 142 11.76 8.82 -15.55
C HIS A 142 10.58 8.32 -16.40
N SER A 143 9.61 9.17 -16.70
CA SER A 143 8.37 8.80 -17.40
C SER A 143 8.55 8.44 -18.88
N VAL A 144 9.73 8.66 -19.45
CA VAL A 144 10.01 8.45 -20.88
C VAL A 144 10.75 7.14 -21.17
N ASN A 145 11.18 6.42 -20.13
CA ASN A 145 11.94 5.19 -20.26
C ASN A 145 11.04 3.96 -20.03
N TYR A 146 11.45 2.83 -20.58
CA TYR A 146 10.90 1.55 -20.15
C TYR A 146 11.39 1.26 -18.75
N SER A 147 10.47 1.24 -17.80
CA SER A 147 10.84 1.08 -16.40
C SER A 147 9.91 0.10 -15.69
N SER A 148 10.49 -0.62 -14.77
CA SER A 148 9.84 -1.63 -13.93
C SER A 148 10.12 -1.34 -12.46
N SER A 149 9.45 -2.05 -11.56
CA SER A 149 9.68 -1.89 -10.12
C SER A 149 9.73 -3.22 -9.42
N ILE A 150 10.57 -3.32 -8.39
CA ILE A 150 10.46 -4.33 -7.34
C ILE A 150 9.91 -3.65 -6.11
N MET A 151 8.78 -4.13 -5.61
CA MET A 151 8.05 -3.50 -4.51
C MET A 151 7.95 -4.45 -3.32
N PRO A 152 8.84 -4.35 -2.32
CA PRO A 152 8.64 -5.02 -1.05
C PRO A 152 7.38 -4.50 -0.35
N THR A 153 6.51 -5.41 0.01
CA THR A 153 5.25 -5.20 0.70
C THR A 153 5.30 -5.82 2.08
N LEU A 154 4.97 -5.04 3.10
CA LEU A 154 4.94 -5.46 4.49
C LEU A 154 3.71 -6.33 4.75
N ASN A 155 3.88 -7.63 4.92
CA ASN A 155 2.78 -8.57 5.13
C ASN A 155 2.21 -8.56 6.56
N ARG A 156 3.01 -8.18 7.54
CA ARG A 156 2.68 -8.35 8.96
C ARG A 156 3.00 -7.08 9.75
N PRO A 157 2.26 -5.98 9.51
CA PRO A 157 2.48 -4.72 10.18
C PRO A 157 2.29 -4.83 11.70
N LYS A 158 3.09 -4.11 12.46
CA LYS A 158 2.93 -3.92 13.92
C LYS A 158 2.23 -2.61 14.26
N SER A 159 2.35 -1.62 13.39
CA SER A 159 1.65 -0.34 13.55
C SER A 159 0.14 -0.55 13.51
N ARG A 160 -0.57 0.20 14.36
CA ARG A 160 -2.03 0.11 14.50
C ARG A 160 -2.66 1.48 14.44
N GLY A 161 -3.71 1.58 13.66
CA GLY A 161 -4.51 2.78 13.51
C GLY A 161 -5.93 2.62 14.06
N PHE A 162 -6.77 3.57 13.69
CA PHE A 162 -8.18 3.57 14.06
C PHE A 162 -9.05 4.28 13.03
N VAL A 163 -10.35 3.98 13.07
CA VAL A 163 -11.42 4.72 12.41
C VAL A 163 -12.38 5.19 13.49
N LYS A 164 -12.78 6.48 13.47
CA LYS A 164 -13.77 7.06 14.39
C LYS A 164 -14.78 7.91 13.62
N LEU A 165 -15.96 8.05 14.14
CA LEU A 165 -16.90 9.03 13.62
C LEU A 165 -16.43 10.45 13.95
N ARG A 166 -16.64 11.38 13.04
CA ARG A 166 -16.40 12.82 13.28
C ARG A 166 -17.60 13.46 13.97
N SER A 167 -18.80 13.02 13.61
CA SER A 167 -20.07 13.45 14.16
C SER A 167 -21.14 12.37 13.97
N SER A 168 -22.37 12.66 14.34
CA SER A 168 -23.53 11.80 14.09
C SER A 168 -24.12 11.93 12.66
N ASP A 169 -23.65 12.87 11.84
CA ASP A 169 -24.09 13.02 10.44
C ASP A 169 -23.41 11.94 9.56
N PRO A 170 -24.17 11.00 8.96
CA PRO A 170 -23.60 9.95 8.12
C PRO A 170 -22.95 10.46 6.82
N ARG A 171 -23.17 11.73 6.45
CA ARG A 171 -22.55 12.34 5.27
C ARG A 171 -21.16 12.90 5.56
N GLU A 172 -20.81 13.09 6.83
CA GLU A 172 -19.45 13.49 7.20
C GLU A 172 -18.47 12.31 7.12
N TYR A 173 -17.33 12.55 6.48
CA TYR A 173 -16.26 11.53 6.40
C TYR A 173 -15.73 11.21 7.79
N PRO A 174 -15.51 9.91 8.10
CA PRO A 174 -14.91 9.50 9.36
C PRO A 174 -13.48 10.02 9.51
N ILE A 175 -12.99 10.04 10.74
CA ILE A 175 -11.58 10.22 11.03
C ILE A 175 -10.91 8.86 10.83
N ILE A 176 -10.00 8.78 9.85
CA ILE A 176 -9.20 7.59 9.56
C ILE A 176 -7.76 7.93 9.89
N GLN A 177 -7.19 7.24 10.86
CA GLN A 177 -5.82 7.42 11.30
C GLN A 177 -5.08 6.09 11.24
N PRO A 178 -4.33 5.83 10.17
CA PRO A 178 -3.66 4.53 9.98
C PRO A 178 -2.47 4.32 10.91
N ASN A 179 -1.81 5.39 11.36
CA ASN A 179 -0.58 5.35 12.14
C ASN A 179 0.55 4.54 11.47
N TYR A 180 0.68 4.68 10.15
CA TYR A 180 1.70 3.97 9.37
C TYR A 180 3.10 4.23 9.92
N LEU A 181 3.94 3.18 9.95
CA LEU A 181 5.36 3.24 10.31
C LEU A 181 5.65 3.86 11.70
N THR A 182 4.67 3.84 12.60
CA THR A 182 4.87 4.30 14.00
C THR A 182 5.67 3.30 14.82
N VAL A 183 5.70 2.04 14.42
CA VAL A 183 6.52 1.00 15.05
C VAL A 183 7.76 0.76 14.19
N GLN A 184 8.95 0.92 14.77
CA GLN A 184 10.23 0.82 14.05
C GLN A 184 10.41 -0.53 13.34
N HIS A 185 9.91 -1.62 13.91
CA HIS A 185 9.91 -2.94 13.29
C HIS A 185 9.36 -2.94 11.85
N ASP A 186 8.31 -2.15 11.58
CA ASP A 186 7.71 -2.09 10.23
C ASP A 186 8.66 -1.40 9.24
N VAL A 187 9.38 -0.39 9.70
CA VAL A 187 10.42 0.30 8.93
C VAL A 187 11.58 -0.66 8.64
N ASP A 188 12.09 -1.32 9.67
CA ASP A 188 13.24 -2.23 9.55
C ASP A 188 12.92 -3.40 8.60
N THR A 189 11.69 -3.91 8.67
CA THR A 189 11.22 -4.98 7.78
C THR A 189 11.17 -4.52 6.33
N LEU A 190 10.64 -3.32 6.05
CA LEU A 190 10.62 -2.76 4.70
C LEU A 190 12.03 -2.43 4.19
N VAL A 191 12.93 -1.94 5.04
CA VAL A 191 14.34 -1.71 4.70
C VAL A 191 15.02 -3.03 4.33
N ALA A 192 14.78 -4.11 5.07
CA ALA A 192 15.29 -5.43 4.73
C ALA A 192 14.72 -5.92 3.37
N GLY A 193 13.44 -5.63 3.10
CA GLY A 193 12.83 -5.89 1.80
C GLY A 193 13.48 -5.11 0.65
N LEU A 194 13.79 -3.82 0.85
CA LEU A 194 14.53 -3.00 -0.12
C LEU A 194 15.93 -3.54 -0.36
N THR A 195 16.64 -3.95 0.69
CA THR A 195 17.96 -4.56 0.58
C THR A 195 17.92 -5.82 -0.28
N LYS A 196 16.91 -6.69 -0.08
CA LYS A 196 16.69 -7.86 -0.93
C LYS A 196 16.38 -7.49 -2.38
N SER A 197 15.61 -6.44 -2.60
CA SER A 197 15.33 -5.93 -3.95
C SER A 197 16.59 -5.45 -4.65
N LEU A 198 17.49 -4.77 -3.94
CA LEU A 198 18.81 -4.36 -4.46
C LEU A 198 19.71 -5.57 -4.77
N GLU A 199 19.71 -6.60 -3.92
CA GLU A 199 20.44 -7.85 -4.21
C GLU A 199 19.94 -8.50 -5.52
N ILE A 200 18.61 -8.52 -5.74
CA ILE A 200 18.01 -9.05 -6.97
C ILE A 200 18.44 -8.22 -8.18
N LEU A 201 18.35 -6.89 -8.10
CA LEU A 201 18.75 -5.99 -9.18
C LEU A 201 20.23 -6.15 -9.58
N ASN A 202 21.09 -6.50 -8.63
CA ASN A 202 22.51 -6.71 -8.86
C ASN A 202 22.86 -8.11 -9.41
N THR A 203 21.88 -8.97 -9.71
CA THR A 203 22.13 -10.28 -10.30
C THR A 203 22.50 -10.18 -11.78
N LYS A 204 23.23 -11.19 -12.27
CA LYS A 204 23.57 -11.28 -13.69
C LYS A 204 22.34 -11.27 -14.59
N VAL A 205 21.25 -11.93 -14.20
CA VAL A 205 19.99 -11.98 -14.96
C VAL A 205 19.41 -10.58 -15.16
N MET A 206 19.38 -9.77 -14.11
CA MET A 206 18.90 -8.40 -14.19
C MET A 206 19.84 -7.52 -15.02
N ALA A 207 21.15 -7.70 -14.88
CA ALA A 207 22.14 -7.00 -15.69
C ALA A 207 22.00 -7.35 -17.19
N ASP A 208 21.81 -8.63 -17.53
CA ASP A 208 21.58 -9.10 -18.90
C ASP A 208 20.27 -8.52 -19.48
N ALA A 209 19.24 -8.33 -18.67
CA ALA A 209 18.00 -7.62 -19.04
C ALA A 209 18.19 -6.10 -19.17
N GLY A 210 19.38 -5.58 -18.85
CA GLY A 210 19.69 -4.16 -18.91
C GLY A 210 19.10 -3.34 -17.77
N ALA A 211 18.74 -3.99 -16.66
CA ALA A 211 18.18 -3.31 -15.50
C ALA A 211 19.18 -2.31 -14.89
N ARG A 212 18.72 -1.09 -14.68
CA ARG A 212 19.53 0.00 -14.09
C ARG A 212 18.66 0.74 -13.08
N LEU A 213 19.04 0.64 -11.80
CA LEU A 213 18.38 1.40 -10.75
C LEU A 213 18.38 2.90 -11.10
N TRP A 214 17.30 3.59 -10.81
CA TRP A 214 17.24 5.04 -10.95
C TRP A 214 18.31 5.68 -10.04
N PRO A 215 19.20 6.51 -10.61
CA PRO A 215 20.37 6.98 -9.87
C PRO A 215 20.06 8.17 -8.94
N GLU A 216 18.91 8.83 -9.12
CA GLU A 216 18.60 10.01 -8.34
C GLU A 216 17.98 9.63 -6.99
N PRO A 217 18.55 10.17 -5.89
CA PRO A 217 17.96 9.98 -4.57
C PRO A 217 16.58 10.63 -4.46
N LEU A 218 15.75 10.06 -3.60
CA LEU A 218 14.45 10.60 -3.27
C LEU A 218 14.58 12.04 -2.73
N PRO A 219 13.75 13.02 -3.15
CA PRO A 219 13.91 14.44 -2.80
C PRO A 219 14.12 14.71 -1.31
N HIS A 220 13.34 14.05 -0.45
CA HIS A 220 13.44 14.23 1.00
C HIS A 220 14.67 13.56 1.63
N CYS A 221 15.38 12.71 0.89
CA CYS A 221 16.50 11.91 1.39
C CYS A 221 17.85 12.28 0.75
N GLN A 222 17.91 13.35 -0.06
CA GLN A 222 19.11 13.78 -0.79
C GLN A 222 20.31 14.16 0.10
N HIS A 223 20.05 14.49 1.36
CA HIS A 223 21.08 14.84 2.33
C HIS A 223 21.81 13.63 2.92
N LEU A 224 21.35 12.43 2.60
CA LEU A 224 21.91 11.16 3.07
C LEU A 224 22.72 10.49 1.97
N GLU A 225 23.72 9.69 2.35
CA GLU A 225 24.48 8.88 1.40
C GLU A 225 23.52 7.89 0.69
N PHE A 226 23.51 7.95 -0.64
CA PHE A 226 22.59 7.15 -1.46
C PHE A 226 22.76 5.65 -1.20
N LEU A 227 21.65 4.96 -0.98
CA LEU A 227 21.56 3.53 -0.63
C LEU A 227 22.19 3.13 0.72
N SER A 228 22.64 4.08 1.54
CA SER A 228 23.00 3.79 2.92
C SER A 228 21.79 3.32 3.74
N GLN A 229 22.01 2.68 4.88
CA GLN A 229 20.95 2.28 5.81
C GLN A 229 20.04 3.48 6.17
N ALA A 230 20.64 4.63 6.50
CA ALA A 230 19.90 5.85 6.82
C ALA A 230 19.07 6.37 5.64
N TYR A 231 19.60 6.26 4.42
CA TYR A 231 18.86 6.59 3.21
C TYR A 231 17.67 5.65 3.02
N LEU A 232 17.85 4.33 3.17
CA LEU A 232 16.76 3.37 3.00
C LEU A 232 15.65 3.56 4.04
N GLU A 233 15.99 3.90 5.28
CA GLU A 233 14.98 4.27 6.30
C GLU A 233 14.19 5.53 5.91
N CYS A 234 14.90 6.57 5.46
CA CYS A 234 14.29 7.79 4.94
C CYS A 234 13.39 7.47 3.75
N PHE A 235 13.87 6.64 2.82
CA PHE A 235 13.13 6.22 1.64
C PHE A 235 11.82 5.50 2.01
N VAL A 236 11.86 4.59 3.00
CA VAL A 236 10.65 3.92 3.52
C VAL A 236 9.67 4.94 4.08
N ARG A 237 10.14 5.88 4.92
CA ARG A 237 9.25 6.83 5.60
C ARG A 237 8.56 7.83 4.66
N HIS A 238 9.20 8.17 3.55
CA HIS A 238 8.67 9.14 2.58
C HIS A 238 8.09 8.50 1.31
N GLY A 239 8.48 7.27 0.99
CA GLY A 239 8.08 6.57 -0.23
C GLY A 239 7.08 5.43 -0.03
N ALA A 240 6.77 5.04 1.22
CA ALA A 240 5.81 3.98 1.46
C ALA A 240 4.38 4.42 1.15
N SER A 241 3.60 3.51 0.56
CA SER A 241 2.20 3.72 0.20
C SER A 241 1.35 2.51 0.60
N THR A 242 0.06 2.75 0.77
CA THR A 242 -0.92 1.69 0.97
C THR A 242 -1.09 0.84 -0.28
N VAL A 243 -1.34 -0.45 -0.09
CA VAL A 243 -1.82 -1.35 -1.16
C VAL A 243 -3.33 -1.63 -1.04
N TYR A 244 -4.05 -0.80 -0.29
CA TYR A 244 -5.51 -0.88 -0.11
C TYR A 244 -5.99 -2.17 0.57
N HIS A 245 -5.21 -2.72 1.47
CA HIS A 245 -5.50 -3.96 2.19
C HIS A 245 -5.96 -3.69 3.64
N HIS A 246 -6.75 -2.65 3.86
CA HIS A 246 -7.22 -2.24 5.18
C HIS A 246 -8.06 -3.34 5.84
N VAL A 247 -7.76 -3.64 7.11
CA VAL A 247 -8.40 -4.70 7.90
C VAL A 247 -8.30 -4.39 9.41
N GLY A 248 -9.08 -5.10 10.20
CA GLY A 248 -8.87 -5.17 11.65
C GLY A 248 -9.80 -4.34 12.51
N THR A 249 -10.58 -3.40 11.94
CA THR A 249 -11.44 -2.46 12.70
C THR A 249 -12.73 -3.08 13.26
N CYS A 250 -13.01 -4.34 12.91
CA CYS A 250 -14.09 -5.16 13.47
C CYS A 250 -13.58 -6.60 13.69
N ALA A 251 -12.47 -6.74 14.43
CA ALA A 251 -11.81 -8.02 14.63
C ALA A 251 -12.66 -8.99 15.44
N ILE A 252 -12.78 -10.24 14.95
CA ILE A 252 -13.46 -11.33 15.64
C ILE A 252 -12.74 -11.64 16.95
N GLY A 253 -13.50 -11.85 18.03
CA GLY A 253 -12.97 -12.15 19.36
C GLY A 253 -12.65 -10.92 20.21
N THR A 254 -12.55 -9.72 19.61
CA THR A 254 -12.36 -8.45 20.34
C THR A 254 -13.57 -7.52 20.23
N VAL A 255 -14.16 -7.44 19.05
CA VAL A 255 -15.36 -6.62 18.79
C VAL A 255 -16.63 -7.45 18.97
N LEU A 256 -16.57 -8.72 18.60
CA LEU A 256 -17.65 -9.71 18.70
C LEU A 256 -17.24 -10.75 19.74
N ASP A 257 -17.38 -10.41 21.02
CA ASP A 257 -17.12 -11.34 22.11
C ASP A 257 -18.32 -12.28 22.31
N ASN A 258 -18.07 -13.57 22.54
CA ASN A 258 -19.10 -14.59 22.84
C ASN A 258 -19.99 -14.26 24.05
N LYS A 259 -19.62 -13.30 24.88
CA LYS A 259 -20.43 -12.81 26.00
C LYS A 259 -21.76 -12.18 25.58
N TYR A 260 -21.89 -11.79 24.32
CA TYR A 260 -23.13 -11.20 23.78
C TYR A 260 -24.02 -12.20 23.05
N ASP A 261 -23.55 -13.47 22.94
CA ASP A 261 -24.27 -14.54 22.24
C ASP A 261 -25.45 -15.09 23.04
N GLU A 262 -25.46 -14.84 24.35
CA GLU A 262 -26.54 -15.37 25.21
C GLU A 262 -27.86 -14.60 25.15
N ASN A 263 -27.86 -13.42 24.53
CA ASN A 263 -29.04 -12.57 24.57
C ASN A 263 -29.47 -11.92 23.29
N HIS A 264 -28.83 -12.04 22.17
CA HIS A 264 -29.39 -11.40 21.03
C HIS A 264 -28.84 -11.37 19.67
N ASP A 265 -29.66 -11.41 18.77
CA ASP A 265 -29.83 -11.21 17.31
C ASP A 265 -28.80 -10.32 16.56
N ILE A 266 -28.16 -9.34 17.20
CA ILE A 266 -27.20 -8.44 16.55
C ILE A 266 -25.81 -9.11 16.44
N ALA A 267 -25.38 -9.84 17.45
CA ALA A 267 -24.10 -10.56 17.42
C ALA A 267 -24.15 -11.74 16.45
N THR A 268 -25.30 -12.42 16.37
CA THR A 268 -25.54 -13.53 15.46
C THR A 268 -25.58 -13.09 14.00
N ALA A 269 -26.09 -11.89 13.71
CA ALA A 269 -26.13 -11.33 12.36
C ALA A 269 -24.73 -10.92 11.82
N MET A 270 -23.75 -10.72 12.71
CA MET A 270 -22.39 -10.30 12.35
C MET A 270 -21.34 -11.43 12.50
N SER A 271 -21.72 -12.56 13.10
CA SER A 271 -20.86 -13.73 13.23
C SER A 271 -20.97 -14.60 11.98
N PRO A 272 -19.88 -15.00 11.32
CA PRO A 272 -19.94 -16.08 10.36
C PRO A 272 -20.42 -17.34 11.10
N SER A 273 -21.43 -18.01 10.56
CA SER A 273 -21.92 -19.29 11.06
C SER A 273 -20.73 -20.18 11.41
N ARG A 274 -20.69 -20.72 12.62
CA ARG A 274 -19.73 -21.77 12.97
C ARG A 274 -19.81 -22.84 11.89
N ALA A 275 -18.75 -22.97 11.09
CA ALA A 275 -18.53 -24.20 10.37
C ALA A 275 -18.21 -25.25 11.45
N ASP A 276 -19.09 -26.21 11.63
CA ASP A 276 -18.82 -27.38 12.44
C ASP A 276 -17.52 -28.03 11.93
N PRO A 277 -16.60 -28.42 12.81
CA PRO A 277 -15.41 -29.11 12.39
C PRO A 277 -15.84 -30.48 11.81
N VAL A 278 -15.50 -30.67 10.52
CA VAL A 278 -15.52 -31.98 9.87
C VAL A 278 -14.23 -32.72 10.20
#